data_031390ed20a982a46afb00781ce1ed5b
#
_entry.id   031390ed20a982a46afb00781ce1ed5b
#
_cell.length_a   1.000
_cell.length_b   1.000
_cell.length_c   1.000
_cell.angle_alpha   90.00
_cell.angle_beta   90.00
_cell.angle_gamma   90.00
#
_symmetry.space_group_name_H-M   'P 1'
#
loop_
_entity.id
_entity.type
_entity.pdbx_description
1 polymer ?
#
loop_
_entity_poly.entity_id
_entity_poly.type
_entity_poly.pdbx_seq_one_letter_code
_entity_poly.pdbx_strand_id
1 'polypeptide(L)'
;MTPKVIINPAAGQGAAGKAWPGIAARLRAALGEIDISQTAQAGEETALARQALAAGHNHFIAVGGDGTMNGVLNGIMGEDGT
;
A
#
# COMPACT_ATOMS: atom_id res chain seq x y z
N MET A 1 -4.81 12.35 10.32
CA MET A 1 -5.05 10.89 10.18
C MET A 1 -3.78 10.21 9.68
N THR A 2 -3.49 9.03 10.21
CA THR A 2 -2.30 8.27 9.83
C THR A 2 -2.48 7.68 8.43
N PRO A 3 -1.57 7.97 7.47
CA PRO A 3 -1.67 7.38 6.15
C PRO A 3 -1.46 5.86 6.21
N LYS A 4 -2.16 5.15 5.35
CA LYS A 4 -2.00 3.70 5.19
C LYS A 4 -1.06 3.44 4.03
N VAL A 5 0.04 2.77 4.29
CA VAL A 5 1.01 2.38 3.26
C VAL A 5 0.84 0.90 2.98
N ILE A 6 0.62 0.57 1.72
CA ILE A 6 0.52 -0.82 1.28
C ILE A 6 1.67 -1.08 0.33
N ILE A 7 2.56 -1.98 0.74
CA ILE A 7 3.75 -2.30 -0.04
C ILE A 7 3.73 -3.75 -0.52
N ASN A 8 4.05 -3.94 -1.80
CA ASN A 8 4.36 -5.26 -2.34
C ASN A 8 5.88 -5.38 -2.45
N PRO A 9 6.53 -6.01 -1.47
CA PRO A 9 7.99 -6.08 -1.48
C PRO A 9 8.56 -6.91 -2.64
N ALA A 10 7.76 -7.79 -3.23
CA ALA A 10 8.19 -8.61 -4.36
C ALA A 10 8.13 -7.85 -5.68
N ALA A 11 7.51 -6.66 -5.74
CA ALA A 11 7.39 -5.91 -6.99
C ALA A 11 8.77 -5.57 -7.56
N GLY A 12 8.88 -5.64 -8.89
CA GLY A 12 10.14 -5.38 -9.57
C GLY A 12 11.21 -6.43 -9.23
N GLN A 13 10.79 -7.68 -9.05
CA GLN A 13 11.71 -8.79 -8.72
C GLN A 13 12.42 -8.56 -7.37
N GLY A 14 11.69 -7.99 -6.43
CA GLY A 14 12.21 -7.73 -5.11
C GLY A 14 12.79 -6.34 -4.92
N ALA A 15 12.81 -5.52 -5.97
CA ALA A 15 13.39 -4.18 -5.89
C ALA A 15 12.65 -3.30 -4.89
N ALA A 16 11.32 -3.43 -4.82
CA ALA A 16 10.52 -2.65 -3.88
C ALA A 16 10.87 -3.00 -2.43
N GLY A 17 11.06 -4.27 -2.14
CA GLY A 17 11.47 -4.70 -0.80
C GLY A 17 12.85 -4.19 -0.42
N LYS A 18 13.78 -4.18 -1.37
CA LYS A 18 15.13 -3.67 -1.12
C LYS A 18 15.12 -2.15 -0.89
N ALA A 19 14.28 -1.43 -1.60
CA ALA A 19 14.19 0.02 -1.48
C ALA A 19 13.36 0.46 -0.27
N TRP A 20 12.56 -0.45 0.28
CA TRP A 20 11.56 -0.10 1.29
C TRP A 20 12.12 0.60 2.53
N PRO A 21 13.26 0.16 3.15
CA PRO A 21 13.75 0.85 4.34
C PRO A 21 14.01 2.33 4.09
N GLY A 22 14.58 2.67 2.94
CA GLY A 22 14.83 4.07 2.58
C GLY A 22 13.53 4.83 2.31
N ILE A 23 12.59 4.20 1.63
CA ILE A 23 11.29 4.79 1.35
C ILE A 23 10.53 5.04 2.65
N ALA A 24 10.52 4.07 3.55
CA ALA A 24 9.85 4.19 4.84
C ALA A 24 10.42 5.35 5.66
N ALA A 25 11.74 5.49 5.68
CA ALA A 25 12.38 6.57 6.40
C ALA A 25 11.96 7.93 5.86
N ARG A 26 11.91 8.06 4.53
CA ARG A 26 11.47 9.31 3.88
C ARG A 26 10.01 9.62 4.15
N LEU A 27 9.17 8.60 4.11
CA LEU A 27 7.74 8.80 4.39
C LEU A 27 7.52 9.23 5.83
N ARG A 28 8.22 8.62 6.77
CA ARG A 28 8.10 9.02 8.17
C ARG A 28 8.62 10.42 8.42
N ALA A 29 9.70 10.80 7.74
CA ALA A 29 10.23 12.15 7.87
C ALA A 29 9.26 13.20 7.32
N ALA A 30 8.55 12.89 6.24
CA ALA A 30 7.64 13.82 5.59
C ALA A 30 6.26 13.83 6.23
N LEU A 31 5.74 12.68 6.65
CA LEU A 31 4.36 12.51 7.06
C LEU A 31 4.18 12.22 8.55
N GLY A 32 5.25 11.91 9.26
CA GLY A 32 5.19 11.46 10.63
C GLY A 32 4.81 10.00 10.72
N GLU A 33 3.84 9.66 11.55
CA GLU A 33 3.41 8.27 11.71
C GLU A 33 2.76 7.75 10.43
N ILE A 34 3.08 6.51 10.07
CA ILE A 34 2.45 5.80 8.97
C ILE A 34 2.06 4.41 9.43
N ASP A 35 1.00 3.86 8.84
CA ASP A 35 0.53 2.51 9.12
C ASP A 35 0.86 1.64 7.92
N ILE A 36 1.69 0.62 8.11
CA ILE A 36 2.28 -0.16 7.02
C ILE A 36 1.69 -1.55 6.98
N SER A 37 1.28 -2.00 5.79
CA SER A 37 0.92 -3.39 5.53
C SER A 37 1.71 -3.89 4.34
N GLN A 38 2.27 -5.08 4.46
CA GLN A 38 3.02 -5.73 3.39
C GLN A 38 2.20 -6.88 2.82
N THR A 39 2.23 -7.03 1.50
CA THR A 39 1.61 -8.19 0.88
C THR A 39 2.56 -9.38 0.97
N ALA A 40 1.98 -10.57 1.16
CA ALA A 40 2.73 -11.83 1.10
C ALA A 40 2.58 -12.48 -0.27
N GLN A 41 1.51 -12.17 -0.99
CA GLN A 41 1.20 -12.73 -2.29
C GLN A 41 0.57 -11.68 -3.17
N ALA A 42 0.65 -11.90 -4.49
CA ALA A 42 -0.02 -11.02 -5.44
C ALA A 42 -1.53 -11.03 -5.19
N GLY A 43 -2.14 -9.87 -5.31
CA GLY A 43 -3.59 -9.72 -5.14
C GLY A 43 -4.04 -9.35 -3.74
N GLU A 44 -3.17 -9.43 -2.76
CA GLU A 44 -3.55 -9.07 -1.39
C GLU A 44 -3.77 -7.56 -1.21
N GLU A 45 -3.24 -6.77 -2.12
CA GLU A 45 -3.35 -5.30 -2.04
C GLU A 45 -4.81 -4.86 -1.95
N THR A 46 -5.69 -5.49 -2.72
CA THR A 46 -7.10 -5.14 -2.74
C THR A 46 -7.76 -5.41 -1.38
N ALA A 47 -7.48 -6.58 -0.79
CA ALA A 47 -8.05 -6.92 0.51
C ALA A 47 -7.51 -5.99 1.60
N LEU A 48 -6.21 -5.69 1.58
CA LEU A 48 -5.60 -4.81 2.57
C LEU A 48 -6.16 -3.39 2.47
N ALA A 49 -6.35 -2.89 1.26
CA ALA A 49 -6.92 -1.57 1.05
C ALA A 49 -8.38 -1.51 1.53
N ARG A 50 -9.14 -2.55 1.22
CA ARG A 50 -10.55 -2.63 1.64
C ARG A 50 -10.67 -2.66 3.16
N GLN A 51 -9.83 -3.46 3.81
CA GLN A 51 -9.81 -3.52 5.28
C GLN A 51 -9.44 -2.18 5.89
N ALA A 52 -8.44 -1.50 5.33
CA ALA A 52 -8.02 -0.20 5.83
C ALA A 52 -9.10 0.86 5.65
N LEU A 53 -9.78 0.84 4.49
CA LEU A 53 -10.88 1.77 4.26
C LEU A 53 -12.02 1.55 5.27
N ALA A 54 -12.35 0.30 5.56
CA ALA A 54 -13.36 -0.04 6.56
C ALA A 54 -12.94 0.40 7.96
N ALA A 55 -11.64 0.43 8.25
CA ALA A 55 -11.11 0.86 9.53
C ALA A 55 -11.03 2.40 9.66
N GLY A 56 -11.37 3.14 8.60
CA GLY A 56 -11.42 4.60 8.65
C GLY A 56 -10.28 5.31 7.95
N HIS A 57 -9.34 4.58 7.35
CA HIS A 57 -8.27 5.23 6.58
C HIS A 57 -8.83 5.85 5.31
N ASN A 58 -8.41 7.06 5.00
CA ASN A 58 -8.80 7.74 3.77
C ASN A 58 -7.59 8.30 3.01
N HIS A 59 -6.39 7.96 3.42
CA HIS A 59 -5.16 8.40 2.79
C HIS A 59 -4.29 7.17 2.57
N PHE A 60 -4.07 6.79 1.32
CA PHE A 60 -3.38 5.55 0.95
C PHE A 60 -2.14 5.86 0.13
N ILE A 61 -1.08 5.10 0.38
CA ILE A 61 0.16 5.17 -0.39
C ILE A 61 0.48 3.75 -0.84
N ALA A 62 0.58 3.56 -2.16
CA ALA A 62 0.92 2.26 -2.73
C ALA A 62 2.40 2.25 -3.10
N VAL A 63 3.13 1.23 -2.64
CA VAL A 63 4.54 1.06 -2.96
C VAL A 63 4.72 -0.26 -3.69
N GLY A 64 5.12 -0.18 -4.95
CA GLY A 64 5.28 -1.34 -5.82
C GLY A 64 5.15 -0.90 -7.26
N GLY A 65 4.64 -1.80 -8.11
CA GLY A 65 4.42 -1.50 -9.52
C GLY A 65 2.97 -1.13 -9.80
N ASP A 66 2.63 -1.10 -11.09
CA ASP A 66 1.27 -0.76 -11.54
C ASP A 66 0.23 -1.72 -10.96
N GLY A 67 0.58 -3.00 -10.83
CA GLY A 67 -0.32 -3.98 -10.25
C GLY A 67 -0.65 -3.69 -8.79
N THR A 68 0.32 -3.20 -8.03
CA THR A 68 0.10 -2.80 -6.64
C THR A 68 -0.86 -1.63 -6.57
N MET A 69 -0.63 -0.61 -7.39
CA MET A 69 -1.48 0.57 -7.42
C MET A 69 -2.91 0.20 -7.84
N ASN A 70 -3.06 -0.61 -8.87
CA ASN A 70 -4.38 -1.05 -9.33
C ASN A 70 -5.09 -1.87 -8.25
N GLY A 71 -4.37 -2.74 -7.54
CA GLY A 71 -4.95 -3.52 -6.46
C GLY A 71 -5.48 -2.64 -5.34
N VAL A 72 -4.71 -1.63 -4.94
CA VAL A 72 -5.13 -0.69 -3.90
C VAL A 72 -6.37 0.10 -4.36
N LEU A 73 -6.36 0.59 -5.61
CA LEU A 73 -7.50 1.33 -6.15
C LEU A 73 -8.76 0.47 -6.17
N ASN A 74 -8.65 -0.79 -6.56
CA ASN A 74 -9.80 -1.70 -6.57
C ASN A 74 -10.35 -1.90 -5.16
N GLY A 75 -9.50 -1.95 -4.16
CA GLY A 75 -9.94 -2.08 -2.77
C GLY A 75 -10.68 -0.85 -2.26
N ILE A 76 -10.28 0.33 -2.72
CA ILE A 76 -10.89 1.59 -2.32
C ILE A 76 -12.19 1.81 -3.07
N MET A 77 -12.21 1.52 -4.37
CA MET A 77 -13.33 1.86 -5.24
C MET A 77 -14.36 0.75 -5.41
N GLY A 78 -14.05 -0.44 -4.92
CA GLY A 78 -14.89 -1.61 -5.15
C GLY A 78 -14.38 -2.42 -6.34
N GLU A 79 -14.81 -3.68 -6.42
CA GLU A 79 -14.30 -4.62 -7.40
C GLU A 79 -14.66 -4.25 -8.84
N ASP A 80 -15.75 -3.55 -9.01
CA ASP A 80 -16.22 -3.11 -10.32
C ASP A 80 -15.84 -1.68 -10.63
N GLY A 81 -15.01 -1.07 -9.82
CA GLY A 81 -14.57 0.31 -10.01
C GLY A 81 -15.57 1.35 -9.54
N THR A 82 -16.54 0.95 -8.77
CA THR A 82 -17.56 1.88 -8.28
C THR A 82 -17.48 2.12 -6.80
#